data_835f1debb6d1630468a1ba2b0fbbe57b
#
_entry.id   835f1debb6d1630468a1ba2b0fbbe57b
#
_cell.length_a   1.000
_cell.length_b   1.000
_cell.length_c   1.000
_cell.angle_alpha   90.00
_cell.angle_beta   90.00
_cell.angle_gamma   90.00
#
_symmetry.space_group_name_H-M   'P 1'
#
loop_
_entity.id
_entity.type
_entity.pdbx_description
1 polymer ?
#
loop_
_entity_poly.entity_id
_entity_poly.type
_entity_poly.pdbx_seq_one_letter_code
_entity_poly.pdbx_strand_id
1 'polypeptide(L)'
;MTVTLRLAAPLRAAAGGNTTLDFDVTDLPQLASEIADRYPELAARVLRDGTFGRFVNVFIDGEDARFLTVSDLRGKRIVEILPAMSGGAVAPLPERARRDEHEVYGSFIDETIGIVARQTRDTVSFAVGSPSREALDLVGADDLAATVLRREGATALGYGITEGEPDLRDVIASAARERGVAADASAVLVSAGALQAIDLACRVYLRAGDVVVAESPAFANALSAFRNHGARVLEVPVDGEGLDVAEAARRIRKLGVRPRMFFVVPNFQNPTGETLSFERREALLALAASHDAVVVEDDPYAALRYRGDDLPPLAALGGAEVVSIGTFSKTFLPGLRVGWVIAHTDVIARMSRAKQTMDSSTGTLAQRIVLEFHRRGGADAHIGRLRQLYREKQDRARAALARELAGTGIAWNDPNGGFYFWVRLPRHVRARALLDVALEEGVAFVPGDAFAIDADHTTAFRFSISAPTPDRIDEGVRRLRRAFDRLA
;
A
#
# COMPACT_ATOMS: atom_id res chain seq x y z
N MET A 1 -27.36 -35.84 29.40
CA MET A 1 -26.75 -36.70 28.35
C MET A 1 -25.27 -36.38 28.32
N THR A 2 -24.43 -37.33 28.61
CA THR A 2 -23.02 -37.06 28.86
C THR A 2 -22.29 -36.86 27.51
N VAL A 3 -21.65 -35.69 27.34
CA VAL A 3 -20.80 -35.33 26.25
C VAL A 3 -19.36 -35.32 26.73
N THR A 4 -18.46 -36.01 26.06
CA THR A 4 -17.02 -36.02 26.39
C THR A 4 -16.30 -34.89 25.64
N LEU A 5 -15.77 -33.93 26.39
CA LEU A 5 -14.89 -32.86 25.88
C LEU A 5 -13.46 -33.38 25.81
N ARG A 6 -12.87 -33.44 24.63
CA ARG A 6 -11.48 -33.82 24.38
C ARG A 6 -10.60 -32.58 24.22
N LEU A 7 -9.48 -32.52 24.95
CA LEU A 7 -8.59 -31.38 24.98
C LEU A 7 -7.25 -31.66 24.28
N ALA A 8 -6.84 -30.74 23.40
CA ALA A 8 -5.49 -30.73 22.85
C ALA A 8 -4.42 -30.53 23.94
N ALA A 9 -3.22 -31.03 23.72
CA ALA A 9 -2.12 -30.99 24.67
C ALA A 9 -1.89 -29.63 25.35
N PRO A 10 -1.94 -28.47 24.64
CA PRO A 10 -1.73 -27.14 25.23
C PRO A 10 -2.82 -26.71 26.24
N LEU A 11 -4.01 -27.32 26.19
CA LEU A 11 -5.14 -26.96 27.03
C LEU A 11 -5.24 -27.83 28.30
N ARG A 12 -4.55 -28.96 28.35
CA ARG A 12 -4.65 -29.94 29.43
C ARG A 12 -4.23 -29.39 30.79
N ALA A 13 -3.19 -28.59 30.85
CA ALA A 13 -2.71 -27.97 32.08
C ALA A 13 -3.80 -27.11 32.74
N ALA A 14 -4.58 -26.37 31.94
CA ALA A 14 -5.68 -25.51 32.41
C ALA A 14 -6.92 -26.34 32.83
N ALA A 15 -6.93 -27.63 32.55
CA ALA A 15 -7.97 -28.59 32.93
C ALA A 15 -7.49 -29.60 34.01
N GLY A 16 -6.50 -29.19 34.83
CA GLY A 16 -5.93 -30.07 35.85
C GLY A 16 -5.16 -31.28 35.32
N GLY A 17 -4.63 -31.22 34.09
CA GLY A 17 -3.90 -32.31 33.43
C GLY A 17 -4.77 -33.31 32.68
N ASN A 18 -6.08 -33.17 32.70
CA ASN A 18 -7.00 -34.10 32.07
C ASN A 18 -6.96 -34.02 30.56
N THR A 19 -7.06 -35.17 29.87
CA THR A 19 -7.17 -35.25 28.41
C THR A 19 -8.60 -35.17 27.93
N THR A 20 -9.53 -35.57 28.78
CA THR A 20 -10.99 -35.57 28.54
C THR A 20 -11.71 -35.12 29.79
N LEU A 21 -12.85 -34.45 29.61
CA LEU A 21 -13.76 -34.00 30.63
C LEU A 21 -15.19 -34.38 30.23
N ASP A 22 -16.00 -34.86 31.16
CA ASP A 22 -17.39 -35.25 30.87
C ASP A 22 -18.36 -34.19 31.43
N PHE A 23 -19.33 -33.82 30.60
CA PHE A 23 -20.37 -32.83 30.89
C PHE A 23 -21.75 -33.35 30.54
N ASP A 24 -22.73 -33.06 31.41
CA ASP A 24 -24.14 -33.34 31.15
C ASP A 24 -24.79 -32.10 30.55
N VAL A 25 -24.72 -31.96 29.22
CA VAL A 25 -25.14 -30.76 28.47
C VAL A 25 -25.89 -31.14 27.19
N THR A 26 -26.69 -30.21 26.67
CA THR A 26 -27.51 -30.40 25.48
C THR A 26 -27.11 -29.54 24.33
N ASP A 27 -26.29 -28.50 24.53
CA ASP A 27 -25.83 -27.59 23.49
C ASP A 27 -24.46 -26.94 23.83
N LEU A 28 -23.86 -26.26 22.83
CA LEU A 28 -22.57 -25.59 23.01
C LEU A 28 -22.60 -24.43 24.00
N PRO A 29 -23.63 -23.56 24.07
CA PRO A 29 -23.72 -22.51 25.07
C PRO A 29 -23.71 -23.08 26.49
N GLN A 30 -24.45 -24.17 26.76
CA GLN A 30 -24.47 -24.82 28.07
C GLN A 30 -23.09 -25.45 28.39
N LEU A 31 -22.41 -26.05 27.40
CA LEU A 31 -21.05 -26.56 27.58
C LEU A 31 -20.09 -25.44 27.95
N ALA A 32 -20.19 -24.26 27.28
CA ALA A 32 -19.36 -23.12 27.60
C ALA A 32 -19.58 -22.61 29.03
N SER A 33 -20.84 -22.55 29.49
CA SER A 33 -21.18 -22.19 30.88
C SER A 33 -20.59 -23.17 31.90
N GLU A 34 -20.77 -24.49 31.69
CA GLU A 34 -20.21 -25.52 32.55
C GLU A 34 -18.66 -25.49 32.61
N ILE A 35 -18.01 -25.20 31.49
CA ILE A 35 -16.56 -24.99 31.45
C ILE A 35 -16.17 -23.78 32.30
N ALA A 36 -16.92 -22.65 32.19
CA ALA A 36 -16.61 -21.44 32.93
C ALA A 36 -16.74 -21.68 34.46
N ASP A 37 -17.73 -22.42 34.87
CA ASP A 37 -18.02 -22.69 36.30
C ASP A 37 -17.03 -23.69 36.90
N ARG A 38 -16.71 -24.77 36.18
CA ARG A 38 -15.91 -25.90 36.74
C ARG A 38 -14.41 -25.78 36.43
N TYR A 39 -14.04 -25.08 35.35
CA TYR A 39 -12.65 -24.97 34.85
C TYR A 39 -12.32 -23.54 34.43
N PRO A 40 -12.25 -22.57 35.39
CA PRO A 40 -12.07 -21.14 35.03
C PRO A 40 -10.78 -20.84 34.28
N GLU A 41 -9.69 -21.58 34.53
CA GLU A 41 -8.44 -21.41 33.75
C GLU A 41 -8.58 -21.92 32.31
N LEU A 42 -9.35 -23.00 32.11
CA LEU A 42 -9.65 -23.47 30.75
C LEU A 42 -10.59 -22.48 30.05
N ALA A 43 -11.64 -22.01 30.72
CA ALA A 43 -12.56 -21.00 30.22
C ALA A 43 -11.81 -19.74 29.73
N ALA A 44 -10.89 -19.21 30.53
CA ALA A 44 -10.07 -18.05 30.15
C ALA A 44 -9.26 -18.25 28.86
N ARG A 45 -8.98 -19.51 28.49
CA ARG A 45 -8.23 -19.87 27.29
C ARG A 45 -9.09 -20.16 26.07
N VAL A 46 -10.33 -20.61 26.25
CA VAL A 46 -11.17 -21.09 25.14
C VAL A 46 -12.43 -20.26 24.94
N LEU A 47 -12.86 -19.44 25.91
CA LEU A 47 -14.07 -18.63 25.85
C LEU A 47 -13.74 -17.13 25.73
N ARG A 48 -14.64 -16.39 25.06
CA ARG A 48 -14.74 -14.93 25.07
C ARG A 48 -16.22 -14.57 25.15
N ASP A 49 -16.57 -13.68 26.06
CA ASP A 49 -17.94 -13.21 26.24
C ASP A 49 -18.95 -14.39 26.41
N GLY A 50 -18.52 -15.45 27.13
CA GLY A 50 -19.34 -16.64 27.40
C GLY A 50 -19.48 -17.61 26.20
N THR A 51 -18.78 -17.38 25.10
CA THR A 51 -18.80 -18.24 23.88
C THR A 51 -17.42 -18.71 23.48
N PHE A 52 -17.33 -19.79 22.70
CA PHE A 52 -16.04 -20.27 22.18
C PHE A 52 -15.40 -19.21 21.28
N GLY A 53 -14.17 -18.79 21.62
CA GLY A 53 -13.46 -17.72 20.93
C GLY A 53 -13.00 -18.12 19.52
N ARG A 54 -12.79 -17.13 18.64
CA ARG A 54 -12.34 -17.33 17.25
C ARG A 54 -10.95 -17.98 17.13
N PHE A 55 -10.20 -18.08 18.23
CA PHE A 55 -8.87 -18.70 18.31
C PHE A 55 -8.91 -20.16 18.76
N VAL A 56 -10.09 -20.75 18.87
CA VAL A 56 -10.28 -22.19 19.06
C VAL A 56 -11.16 -22.75 17.94
N ASN A 57 -10.81 -23.93 17.47
CA ASN A 57 -11.66 -24.72 16.59
C ASN A 57 -12.40 -25.74 17.44
N VAL A 58 -13.72 -25.78 17.32
CA VAL A 58 -14.59 -26.71 18.00
C VAL A 58 -15.08 -27.74 16.96
N PHE A 59 -14.85 -29.01 17.25
CA PHE A 59 -15.34 -30.12 16.42
C PHE A 59 -16.34 -30.93 17.23
N ILE A 60 -17.42 -31.37 16.59
CA ILE A 60 -18.45 -32.19 17.18
C ILE A 60 -18.53 -33.50 16.40
N ASP A 61 -18.15 -34.61 17.03
CA ASP A 61 -17.99 -35.93 16.38
C ASP A 61 -17.12 -35.86 15.10
N GLY A 62 -16.10 -35.00 15.08
CA GLY A 62 -15.15 -34.82 13.97
C GLY A 62 -15.57 -33.79 12.91
N GLU A 63 -16.75 -33.19 13.01
CA GLU A 63 -17.20 -32.11 12.11
C GLU A 63 -16.99 -30.73 12.74
N ASP A 64 -16.45 -29.78 12.00
CA ASP A 64 -16.22 -28.41 12.49
C ASP A 64 -17.55 -27.72 12.80
N ALA A 65 -17.70 -27.25 14.03
CA ALA A 65 -18.94 -26.65 14.54
C ALA A 65 -19.38 -25.39 13.75
N ARG A 66 -18.46 -24.72 13.03
CA ARG A 66 -18.78 -23.55 12.18
C ARG A 66 -19.61 -23.91 10.94
N PHE A 67 -19.59 -25.16 10.53
CA PHE A 67 -20.35 -25.65 9.36
C PHE A 67 -21.64 -26.39 9.76
N LEU A 68 -21.87 -26.53 11.07
CA LEU A 68 -23.08 -27.15 11.58
C LEU A 68 -24.17 -26.09 11.78
N THR A 69 -25.35 -26.36 11.29
CA THR A 69 -26.53 -25.44 11.39
C THR A 69 -27.13 -25.40 12.80
N VAL A 70 -26.65 -26.21 13.73
CA VAL A 70 -27.24 -26.38 15.07
C VAL A 70 -26.16 -26.47 16.15
N SER A 71 -26.29 -25.67 17.19
CA SER A 71 -25.51 -25.79 18.44
C SER A 71 -25.90 -26.96 19.34
N ASP A 72 -26.84 -27.80 18.91
CA ASP A 72 -27.45 -28.91 19.65
C ASP A 72 -26.47 -30.09 19.71
N LEU A 73 -26.18 -30.52 20.94
CA LEU A 73 -25.30 -31.67 21.23
C LEU A 73 -26.09 -32.96 21.54
N ARG A 74 -27.42 -32.97 21.46
CA ARG A 74 -28.22 -34.16 21.70
C ARG A 74 -27.91 -35.25 20.66
N GLY A 75 -27.49 -36.41 21.13
CA GLY A 75 -27.06 -37.53 20.30
C GLY A 75 -25.58 -37.46 19.85
N LYS A 76 -24.86 -36.40 20.21
CA LYS A 76 -23.41 -36.25 19.97
C LYS A 76 -22.63 -36.80 21.19
N ARG A 77 -21.44 -37.38 20.94
CA ARG A 77 -20.63 -38.05 21.95
C ARG A 77 -19.37 -37.31 22.32
N ILE A 78 -18.73 -36.68 21.35
CA ILE A 78 -17.41 -36.09 21.51
C ILE A 78 -17.42 -34.64 20.98
N VAL A 79 -16.97 -33.73 21.85
CA VAL A 79 -16.60 -32.37 21.44
C VAL A 79 -15.09 -32.27 21.60
N GLU A 80 -14.40 -31.84 20.53
CA GLU A 80 -12.96 -31.59 20.57
C GLU A 80 -12.70 -30.10 20.47
N ILE A 81 -11.86 -29.57 21.36
CA ILE A 81 -11.38 -28.20 21.30
C ILE A 81 -9.90 -28.23 20.93
N LEU A 82 -9.62 -27.68 19.75
CA LEU A 82 -8.26 -27.51 19.26
C LEU A 82 -7.94 -26.01 19.23
N PRO A 83 -6.77 -25.57 19.72
CA PRO A 83 -6.30 -24.23 19.42
C PRO A 83 -6.31 -24.04 17.91
N ALA A 84 -6.77 -22.88 17.41
CA ALA A 84 -6.64 -22.57 15.99
C ALA A 84 -5.14 -22.55 15.65
N MET A 85 -4.68 -23.52 14.89
CA MET A 85 -3.30 -23.63 14.42
C MET A 85 -3.06 -22.61 13.32
N SER A 86 -2.89 -21.35 13.67
CA SER A 86 -1.99 -20.45 12.96
C SER A 86 -0.62 -20.63 13.64
N GLY A 87 0.42 -20.93 12.88
CA GLY A 87 1.71 -21.38 13.38
C GLY A 87 2.16 -20.74 14.71
N GLY A 88 2.44 -21.59 15.71
CA GLY A 88 2.94 -21.25 17.04
C GLY A 88 2.00 -20.35 17.83
N ALA A 89 1.41 -20.85 18.93
CA ALA A 89 0.63 -20.02 19.85
C ALA A 89 1.54 -18.90 20.37
N VAL A 90 1.45 -17.72 19.75
CA VAL A 90 2.05 -16.50 20.31
C VAL A 90 1.27 -16.25 21.62
N ALA A 91 1.98 -16.23 22.75
CA ALA A 91 1.39 -15.86 24.03
C ALA A 91 0.62 -14.54 23.85
N PRO A 92 -0.54 -14.35 24.52
CA PRO A 92 -1.24 -13.08 24.45
C PRO A 92 -0.26 -11.97 24.80
N LEU A 93 -0.26 -10.90 24.00
CA LEU A 93 0.60 -9.73 24.20
C LEU A 93 0.52 -9.33 25.68
N PRO A 94 1.65 -9.18 26.38
CA PRO A 94 1.66 -8.71 27.76
C PRO A 94 0.96 -7.34 27.82
N GLU A 95 0.35 -7.02 28.95
CA GLU A 95 -0.43 -5.79 29.15
C GLU A 95 0.36 -4.52 28.76
N ARG A 96 1.70 -4.56 28.93
CA ARG A 96 2.62 -3.49 28.43
C ARG A 96 2.62 -3.30 26.93
N ALA A 97 2.36 -4.34 26.14
CA ALA A 97 2.28 -4.27 24.68
C ALA A 97 0.85 -3.90 24.19
N ARG A 98 -0.12 -3.82 25.11
CA ARG A 98 -1.49 -3.36 24.87
C ARG A 98 -1.69 -1.88 25.24
N ARG A 99 -0.67 -1.23 25.79
CA ARG A 99 -0.75 0.21 26.05
C ARG A 99 -0.69 0.97 24.75
N ASP A 100 -1.71 1.78 24.52
CA ASP A 100 -2.00 2.60 23.32
C ASP A 100 -0.94 3.68 23.00
N GLU A 101 0.27 3.58 23.55
CA GLU A 101 1.34 4.57 23.35
C GLU A 101 2.00 4.51 21.97
N HIS A 102 1.77 3.45 21.18
CA HIS A 102 2.27 3.32 19.80
C HIS A 102 1.21 2.65 18.91
N GLU A 103 0.25 3.44 18.46
CA GLU A 103 -0.64 3.02 17.40
C GLU A 103 0.20 2.82 16.12
N VAL A 104 0.16 1.62 15.53
CA VAL A 104 0.83 1.33 14.26
C VAL A 104 -0.17 1.52 13.13
N TYR A 105 0.08 2.52 12.30
CA TYR A 105 -0.79 2.85 11.17
C TYR A 105 -0.48 1.96 9.98
N GLY A 106 -1.47 1.19 9.55
CA GLY A 106 -1.41 0.35 8.36
C GLY A 106 -1.87 1.08 7.09
N SER A 107 -2.09 0.31 6.03
CA SER A 107 -2.56 0.82 4.74
C SER A 107 -4.01 0.42 4.50
N PHE A 108 -4.92 1.38 4.51
CA PHE A 108 -6.32 1.15 4.12
C PHE A 108 -6.47 0.72 2.65
N ILE A 109 -5.51 1.11 1.80
CA ILE A 109 -5.47 0.65 0.39
C ILE A 109 -5.24 -0.86 0.35
N ASP A 110 -4.30 -1.38 1.15
CA ASP A 110 -3.99 -2.81 1.20
C ASP A 110 -5.15 -3.61 1.81
N GLU A 111 -5.86 -3.05 2.79
CA GLU A 111 -7.11 -3.62 3.32
C GLU A 111 -8.18 -3.72 2.22
N THR A 112 -8.40 -2.65 1.44
CA THR A 112 -9.35 -2.64 0.32
C THR A 112 -8.96 -3.65 -0.75
N ILE A 113 -7.67 -3.73 -1.11
CA ILE A 113 -7.16 -4.73 -2.06
C ILE A 113 -7.38 -6.15 -1.51
N GLY A 114 -7.18 -6.35 -0.21
CA GLY A 114 -7.47 -7.62 0.47
C GLY A 114 -8.96 -8.00 0.41
N ILE A 115 -9.87 -7.04 0.54
CA ILE A 115 -11.32 -7.27 0.36
C ILE A 115 -11.60 -7.72 -1.07
N VAL A 116 -11.05 -7.02 -2.07
CA VAL A 116 -11.22 -7.35 -3.48
C VAL A 116 -10.65 -8.74 -3.80
N ALA A 117 -9.49 -9.09 -3.27
CA ALA A 117 -8.85 -10.40 -3.50
C ALA A 117 -9.65 -11.58 -2.94
N ARG A 118 -10.47 -11.34 -1.91
CA ARG A 118 -11.37 -12.36 -1.32
C ARG A 118 -12.73 -12.45 -2.02
N GLN A 119 -13.02 -11.60 -3.02
CA GLN A 119 -14.27 -11.73 -3.79
C GLN A 119 -14.27 -13.00 -4.62
N THR A 120 -15.30 -13.81 -4.50
CA THR A 120 -15.53 -15.01 -5.32
C THR A 120 -16.24 -14.70 -6.63
N ARG A 121 -16.77 -13.49 -6.78
CA ARG A 121 -17.46 -13.01 -7.98
C ARG A 121 -16.47 -12.46 -9.00
N ASP A 122 -16.86 -12.47 -10.26
CA ASP A 122 -16.15 -11.75 -11.32
C ASP A 122 -16.14 -10.24 -11.04
N THR A 123 -15.02 -9.72 -10.56
CA THR A 123 -14.89 -8.32 -10.16
C THR A 123 -13.89 -7.57 -11.05
N VAL A 124 -14.32 -6.44 -11.59
CA VAL A 124 -13.44 -5.49 -12.26
C VAL A 124 -12.84 -4.56 -11.19
N SER A 125 -11.52 -4.62 -11.02
CA SER A 125 -10.85 -3.85 -9.98
C SER A 125 -10.20 -2.59 -10.54
N PHE A 126 -10.75 -1.42 -10.17
CA PHE A 126 -10.11 -0.10 -10.30
C PHE A 126 -9.41 0.33 -8.98
N ALA A 127 -9.26 -0.60 -8.03
CA ALA A 127 -8.57 -0.34 -6.75
C ALA A 127 -7.06 -0.54 -6.85
N VAL A 128 -6.59 -1.48 -7.67
CA VAL A 128 -5.18 -1.87 -7.76
C VAL A 128 -4.37 -0.81 -8.50
N GLY A 129 -3.24 -0.38 -7.92
CA GLY A 129 -2.30 0.58 -8.51
C GLY A 129 -0.97 -0.08 -8.94
N SER A 130 -1.02 -1.30 -9.46
CA SER A 130 0.12 -2.10 -9.91
C SER A 130 0.08 -2.28 -11.43
N PRO A 131 1.22 -2.46 -12.11
CA PRO A 131 1.23 -2.81 -13.52
C PRO A 131 0.34 -3.99 -13.84
N SER A 132 -0.31 -3.96 -15.01
CA SER A 132 -1.16 -5.05 -15.49
C SER A 132 -0.34 -6.27 -15.87
N ARG A 133 -1.02 -7.43 -15.98
CA ARG A 133 -0.38 -8.66 -16.43
C ARG A 133 0.27 -8.49 -17.81
N GLU A 134 -0.42 -7.82 -18.74
CA GLU A 134 0.12 -7.54 -20.08
C GLU A 134 1.44 -6.73 -20.01
N ALA A 135 1.52 -5.75 -19.08
CA ALA A 135 2.74 -4.98 -18.88
C ALA A 135 3.88 -5.83 -18.29
N LEU A 136 3.58 -6.75 -17.39
CA LEU A 136 4.56 -7.67 -16.80
C LEU A 136 5.05 -8.69 -17.84
N ASP A 137 4.17 -9.21 -18.67
CA ASP A 137 4.50 -10.20 -19.72
C ASP A 137 5.44 -9.60 -20.80
N LEU A 138 5.44 -8.25 -20.98
CA LEU A 138 6.36 -7.56 -21.90
C LEU A 138 7.84 -7.64 -21.47
N VAL A 139 8.13 -8.02 -20.23
CA VAL A 139 9.49 -7.93 -19.66
C VAL A 139 10.35 -9.15 -20.00
N GLY A 140 9.77 -10.36 -20.11
CA GLY A 140 10.53 -11.61 -20.26
C GLY A 140 11.36 -11.92 -19.00
N ALA A 141 10.70 -11.84 -17.84
CA ALA A 141 11.35 -11.95 -16.52
C ALA A 141 12.07 -13.28 -16.29
N ASP A 142 11.53 -14.39 -16.83
CA ASP A 142 12.08 -15.73 -16.76
C ASP A 142 13.45 -15.83 -17.46
N ASP A 143 13.57 -15.28 -18.66
CA ASP A 143 14.85 -15.29 -19.42
C ASP A 143 15.88 -14.36 -18.77
N LEU A 144 15.47 -13.20 -18.25
CA LEU A 144 16.35 -12.32 -17.49
C LEU A 144 16.91 -13.00 -16.27
N ALA A 145 16.05 -13.61 -15.45
CA ALA A 145 16.45 -14.31 -14.23
C ALA A 145 17.35 -15.53 -14.54
N ALA A 146 16.98 -16.33 -15.55
CA ALA A 146 17.79 -17.46 -15.97
C ALA A 146 19.18 -17.03 -16.49
N THR A 147 19.26 -15.93 -17.22
CA THR A 147 20.53 -15.39 -17.72
C THR A 147 21.44 -14.94 -16.57
N VAL A 148 20.91 -14.22 -15.59
CA VAL A 148 21.66 -13.81 -14.40
C VAL A 148 22.18 -15.03 -13.64
N LEU A 149 21.30 -16.02 -13.37
CA LEU A 149 21.67 -17.22 -12.63
C LEU A 149 22.70 -18.09 -13.38
N ARG A 150 22.59 -18.22 -14.71
CA ARG A 150 23.60 -18.95 -15.51
C ARG A 150 24.95 -18.27 -15.53
N ARG A 151 24.98 -16.91 -15.62
CA ARG A 151 26.23 -16.14 -15.71
C ARG A 151 26.94 -16.03 -14.37
N GLU A 152 26.20 -15.82 -13.28
CA GLU A 152 26.75 -15.41 -11.99
C GLU A 152 26.60 -16.47 -10.90
N GLY A 153 25.72 -17.47 -11.10
CA GLY A 153 25.56 -18.59 -10.19
C GLY A 153 25.27 -18.18 -8.75
N ALA A 154 26.00 -18.76 -7.82
CA ALA A 154 25.84 -18.49 -6.38
C ALA A 154 26.12 -17.03 -5.98
N THR A 155 26.93 -16.30 -6.74
CA THR A 155 27.24 -14.88 -6.46
C THR A 155 25.98 -14.01 -6.54
N ALA A 156 25.05 -14.32 -7.43
CA ALA A 156 23.78 -13.61 -7.55
C ALA A 156 22.84 -13.84 -6.35
N LEU A 157 23.12 -14.87 -5.53
CA LEU A 157 22.30 -15.28 -4.38
C LEU A 157 22.92 -14.90 -3.03
N GLY A 158 24.15 -14.33 -3.03
CA GLY A 158 24.82 -13.86 -1.82
C GLY A 158 24.29 -12.52 -1.33
N TYR A 159 24.73 -12.12 -0.14
CA TYR A 159 24.49 -10.76 0.35
C TYR A 159 25.21 -9.72 -0.53
N GLY A 160 24.49 -8.62 -0.84
CA GLY A 160 25.07 -7.46 -1.50
C GLY A 160 25.59 -6.42 -0.52
N ILE A 161 26.13 -5.32 -1.04
CA ILE A 161 26.47 -4.14 -0.25
C ILE A 161 25.19 -3.33 0.06
N THR A 162 25.21 -2.59 1.15
CA THR A 162 24.03 -1.85 1.64
C THR A 162 23.52 -0.82 0.64
N GLU A 163 24.46 -0.09 0.01
CA GLU A 163 24.13 0.96 -0.97
C GLU A 163 23.53 0.41 -2.26
N GLY A 164 23.70 -0.86 -2.54
CA GLY A 164 23.25 -1.54 -3.75
C GLY A 164 24.37 -1.81 -4.75
N GLU A 165 24.08 -2.64 -5.76
CA GLU A 165 25.01 -3.05 -6.80
C GLU A 165 25.60 -1.81 -7.53
N PRO A 166 26.95 -1.68 -7.61
CA PRO A 166 27.59 -0.49 -8.17
C PRO A 166 27.10 -0.15 -9.58
N ASP A 167 27.08 -1.14 -10.49
CA ASP A 167 26.64 -0.94 -11.86
C ASP A 167 25.17 -0.48 -11.96
N LEU A 168 24.30 -0.93 -11.04
CA LEU A 168 22.92 -0.47 -11.01
C LEU A 168 22.82 0.98 -10.53
N ARG A 169 23.65 1.35 -9.55
CA ARG A 169 23.73 2.74 -9.08
C ARG A 169 24.21 3.67 -10.21
N ASP A 170 25.17 3.23 -11.02
CA ASP A 170 25.63 3.97 -12.22
C ASP A 170 24.53 4.14 -13.24
N VAL A 171 23.75 3.09 -13.52
CA VAL A 171 22.57 3.15 -14.42
C VAL A 171 21.56 4.18 -13.91
N ILE A 172 21.22 4.13 -12.61
CA ILE A 172 20.26 5.07 -11.99
C ILE A 172 20.79 6.51 -12.07
N ALA A 173 22.06 6.72 -11.72
CA ALA A 173 22.69 8.04 -11.77
C ALA A 173 22.74 8.59 -13.22
N SER A 174 23.00 7.74 -14.22
CA SER A 174 22.97 8.13 -15.63
C SER A 174 21.60 8.60 -16.07
N ALA A 175 20.56 7.81 -15.76
CA ALA A 175 19.17 8.19 -16.08
C ALA A 175 18.74 9.49 -15.38
N ALA A 176 19.24 9.74 -14.17
CA ALA A 176 18.99 10.99 -13.45
C ALA A 176 19.66 12.19 -14.13
N ARG A 177 20.92 12.04 -14.59
CA ARG A 177 21.63 13.09 -15.34
C ARG A 177 20.93 13.45 -16.64
N GLU A 178 20.36 12.50 -17.37
CA GLU A 178 19.58 12.74 -18.56
C GLU A 178 18.35 13.63 -18.31
N ARG A 179 17.83 13.60 -17.07
CA ARG A 179 16.74 14.46 -16.59
C ARG A 179 17.22 15.74 -15.89
N GLY A 180 18.52 16.05 -15.94
CA GLY A 180 19.11 17.27 -15.37
C GLY A 180 19.53 17.18 -13.90
N VAL A 181 19.41 16.03 -13.24
CA VAL A 181 19.84 15.85 -11.85
C VAL A 181 21.35 15.57 -11.80
N ALA A 182 22.11 16.43 -11.12
CA ALA A 182 23.55 16.23 -10.95
C ALA A 182 23.79 15.09 -9.92
N ALA A 183 23.95 13.87 -10.41
CA ALA A 183 24.19 12.70 -9.57
C ALA A 183 25.28 11.79 -10.18
N ASP A 184 26.06 11.17 -9.30
CA ASP A 184 26.89 10.01 -9.59
C ASP A 184 26.48 8.82 -8.71
N ALA A 185 27.14 7.67 -8.86
CA ALA A 185 26.80 6.48 -8.09
C ALA A 185 26.90 6.70 -6.57
N SER A 186 27.74 7.63 -6.07
CA SER A 186 27.88 7.91 -4.64
C SER A 186 26.65 8.62 -4.06
N ALA A 187 25.89 9.30 -4.91
CA ALA A 187 24.63 9.97 -4.56
C ALA A 187 23.41 9.04 -4.62
N VAL A 188 23.58 7.74 -4.93
CA VAL A 188 22.50 6.76 -5.09
C VAL A 188 22.53 5.71 -4.00
N LEU A 189 21.38 5.41 -3.41
CA LEU A 189 21.13 4.28 -2.52
C LEU A 189 20.00 3.42 -3.08
N VAL A 190 20.24 2.14 -3.35
CA VAL A 190 19.19 1.19 -3.75
C VAL A 190 18.40 0.73 -2.54
N SER A 191 17.07 0.73 -2.66
CA SER A 191 16.13 0.39 -1.59
C SER A 191 15.19 -0.75 -1.98
N ALA A 192 14.55 -1.39 -1.00
CA ALA A 192 13.51 -2.39 -1.21
C ALA A 192 12.16 -1.74 -1.65
N GLY A 193 12.22 -0.93 -2.70
CA GLY A 193 11.12 -0.12 -3.24
C GLY A 193 11.00 1.25 -2.57
N ALA A 194 10.18 2.12 -3.18
CA ALA A 194 10.01 3.52 -2.73
C ALA A 194 9.56 3.64 -1.27
N LEU A 195 8.75 2.72 -0.76
CA LEU A 195 8.26 2.80 0.63
C LEU A 195 9.38 2.69 1.66
N GLN A 196 10.39 1.82 1.43
CA GLN A 196 11.59 1.81 2.27
C GLN A 196 12.38 3.11 2.14
N ALA A 197 12.47 3.68 0.96
CA ALA A 197 13.13 4.98 0.75
C ALA A 197 12.44 6.11 1.53
N ILE A 198 11.10 6.13 1.55
CA ILE A 198 10.32 7.07 2.37
C ILE A 198 10.60 6.87 3.86
N ASP A 199 10.60 5.61 4.36
CA ASP A 199 10.90 5.32 5.76
C ASP A 199 12.34 5.73 6.14
N LEU A 200 13.31 5.52 5.25
CA LEU A 200 14.69 5.98 5.44
C LEU A 200 14.77 7.51 5.50
N ALA A 201 14.01 8.24 4.67
CA ALA A 201 13.93 9.70 4.76
C ALA A 201 13.34 10.12 6.11
N CYS A 202 12.27 9.47 6.57
CA CYS A 202 11.71 9.73 7.90
C CYS A 202 12.75 9.54 9.00
N ARG A 203 13.50 8.42 9.00
CA ARG A 203 14.53 8.12 9.99
C ARG A 203 15.67 9.15 10.03
N VAL A 204 16.00 9.72 8.89
CA VAL A 204 17.10 10.70 8.79
C VAL A 204 16.67 12.10 9.17
N TYR A 205 15.45 12.51 8.84
CA TYR A 205 15.00 13.90 8.97
C TYR A 205 14.01 14.15 10.09
N LEU A 206 13.21 13.15 10.49
CA LEU A 206 12.11 13.37 11.41
C LEU A 206 12.41 12.91 12.84
N ARG A 207 11.82 13.64 13.77
CA ARG A 207 11.66 13.29 15.18
C ARG A 207 10.17 13.37 15.53
N ALA A 208 9.77 12.71 16.60
CA ALA A 208 8.40 12.81 17.08
C ALA A 208 8.02 14.29 17.34
N GLY A 209 6.86 14.69 16.82
CA GLY A 209 6.36 16.06 16.88
C GLY A 209 6.76 16.97 15.72
N ASP A 210 7.73 16.58 14.87
CA ASP A 210 8.08 17.34 13.67
C ASP A 210 6.90 17.44 12.71
N VAL A 211 6.87 18.51 11.91
CA VAL A 211 5.80 18.75 10.94
C VAL A 211 6.25 18.36 9.54
N VAL A 212 5.46 17.50 8.91
CA VAL A 212 5.53 17.16 7.48
C VAL A 212 4.39 17.85 6.75
N VAL A 213 4.70 18.63 5.72
CA VAL A 213 3.68 19.14 4.79
C VAL A 213 3.50 18.12 3.68
N ALA A 214 2.28 17.65 3.49
CA ALA A 214 1.93 16.67 2.47
C ALA A 214 0.71 17.13 1.66
N GLU A 215 0.59 16.61 0.46
CA GLU A 215 -0.59 16.73 -0.39
C GLU A 215 -1.85 16.19 0.31
N SER A 216 -3.02 16.68 -0.08
CA SER A 216 -4.31 16.12 0.33
C SER A 216 -5.30 16.16 -0.83
N PRO A 217 -5.71 14.99 -1.34
CA PRO A 217 -5.36 13.65 -0.88
C PRO A 217 -3.91 13.28 -1.21
N ALA A 218 -3.32 12.32 -0.48
CA ALA A 218 -1.93 11.89 -0.65
C ALA A 218 -1.77 10.37 -0.68
N PHE A 219 -0.56 9.90 -0.99
CA PHE A 219 -0.21 8.48 -0.93
C PHE A 219 -0.34 7.96 0.52
N ALA A 220 -1.37 7.14 0.77
CA ALA A 220 -1.75 6.69 2.12
C ALA A 220 -0.60 6.02 2.90
N ASN A 221 0.23 5.21 2.22
CA ASN A 221 1.34 4.53 2.90
C ASN A 221 2.45 5.51 3.34
N ALA A 222 2.62 6.64 2.64
CA ALA A 222 3.51 7.70 3.10
C ALA A 222 2.95 8.42 4.34
N LEU A 223 1.63 8.73 4.35
CA LEU A 223 0.97 9.30 5.52
C LEU A 223 1.12 8.38 6.76
N SER A 224 0.94 7.06 6.57
CA SER A 224 1.16 6.08 7.63
C SER A 224 2.61 6.05 8.10
N ALA A 225 3.58 6.12 7.18
CA ALA A 225 5.01 6.17 7.54
C ALA A 225 5.31 7.41 8.40
N PHE A 226 4.83 8.61 8.03
CA PHE A 226 5.03 9.83 8.82
C PHE A 226 4.43 9.69 10.23
N ARG A 227 3.21 9.19 10.34
CA ARG A 227 2.55 8.97 11.64
C ARG A 227 3.29 7.93 12.49
N ASN A 228 3.78 6.84 11.90
CA ASN A 228 4.56 5.82 12.59
C ASN A 228 5.90 6.36 13.13
N HIS A 229 6.43 7.42 12.52
CA HIS A 229 7.58 8.17 13.04
C HIS A 229 7.20 9.29 14.03
N GLY A 230 5.93 9.38 14.41
CA GLY A 230 5.42 10.37 15.35
C GLY A 230 5.36 11.80 14.79
N ALA A 231 5.44 11.97 13.47
CA ALA A 231 5.34 13.27 12.83
C ALA A 231 3.87 13.75 12.77
N ARG A 232 3.68 15.06 12.79
CA ARG A 232 2.40 15.73 12.55
C ARG A 232 2.31 16.05 11.07
N VAL A 233 1.24 15.64 10.41
CA VAL A 233 1.05 15.93 8.99
C VAL A 233 0.18 17.17 8.82
N LEU A 234 0.68 18.16 8.08
CA LEU A 234 -0.06 19.30 7.61
C LEU A 234 -0.53 19.03 6.19
N GLU A 235 -1.79 18.63 6.06
CA GLU A 235 -2.42 18.34 4.78
C GLU A 235 -2.70 19.62 4.01
N VAL A 236 -2.33 19.67 2.71
CA VAL A 236 -2.51 20.82 1.83
C VAL A 236 -3.24 20.38 0.56
N PRO A 237 -4.29 21.09 0.13
CA PRO A 237 -5.07 20.69 -1.04
C PRO A 237 -4.25 20.56 -2.32
N VAL A 238 -4.69 19.61 -3.16
CA VAL A 238 -4.24 19.42 -4.54
C VAL A 238 -5.34 19.88 -5.49
N ASP A 239 -4.98 20.64 -6.49
CA ASP A 239 -5.84 21.04 -7.60
C ASP A 239 -5.26 20.61 -8.96
N GLY A 240 -5.79 21.12 -10.08
CA GLY A 240 -5.34 20.76 -11.44
C GLY A 240 -3.86 21.06 -11.74
N GLU A 241 -3.18 21.80 -10.88
CA GLU A 241 -1.73 22.11 -11.00
C GLU A 241 -0.88 21.43 -9.91
N GLY A 242 -1.46 20.49 -9.16
CA GLY A 242 -0.81 19.77 -8.07
C GLY A 242 -0.98 20.46 -6.71
N LEU A 243 -0.01 20.31 -5.81
CA LEU A 243 -0.03 20.91 -4.46
C LEU A 243 -0.22 22.43 -4.53
N ASP A 244 -1.20 22.97 -3.77
CA ASP A 244 -1.37 24.43 -3.61
C ASP A 244 -0.32 24.99 -2.67
N VAL A 245 0.79 25.47 -3.24
CA VAL A 245 1.94 26.00 -2.49
C VAL A 245 1.58 27.30 -1.74
N ALA A 246 0.69 28.13 -2.30
CA ALA A 246 0.25 29.37 -1.65
C ALA A 246 -0.57 29.05 -0.40
N GLU A 247 -1.45 28.06 -0.48
CA GLU A 247 -2.22 27.56 0.66
C GLU A 247 -1.30 26.89 1.70
N ALA A 248 -0.26 26.16 1.29
CA ALA A 248 0.75 25.63 2.20
C ALA A 248 1.39 26.74 3.01
N ALA A 249 1.89 27.77 2.34
CA ALA A 249 2.51 28.94 3.00
C ALA A 249 1.52 29.66 3.94
N ARG A 250 0.25 29.78 3.54
CA ARG A 250 -0.81 30.38 4.37
C ARG A 250 -1.06 29.56 5.65
N ARG A 251 -1.20 28.23 5.53
CA ARG A 251 -1.44 27.33 6.67
C ARG A 251 -0.26 27.31 7.64
N ILE A 252 0.97 27.22 7.13
CA ILE A 252 2.20 27.27 7.92
C ILE A 252 2.24 28.53 8.77
N ARG A 253 2.01 29.72 8.16
CA ARG A 253 1.97 30.99 8.89
C ARG A 253 0.84 31.05 9.91
N LYS A 254 -0.38 30.63 9.53
CA LYS A 254 -1.55 30.65 10.41
C LYS A 254 -1.36 29.81 11.66
N LEU A 255 -0.74 28.62 11.51
CA LEU A 255 -0.51 27.68 12.60
C LEU A 255 0.78 27.98 13.39
N GLY A 256 1.63 28.87 12.89
CA GLY A 256 2.92 29.17 13.51
C GLY A 256 3.86 27.95 13.58
N VAL A 257 3.73 27.02 12.64
CA VAL A 257 4.55 25.80 12.62
C VAL A 257 5.78 25.98 11.74
N ARG A 258 6.85 25.21 12.02
CA ARG A 258 8.05 25.13 11.19
C ARG A 258 8.10 23.72 10.57
N PRO A 259 7.81 23.56 9.27
CA PRO A 259 7.93 22.27 8.60
C PRO A 259 9.37 21.78 8.64
N ARG A 260 9.53 20.47 8.83
CA ARG A 260 10.81 19.80 8.69
C ARG A 260 10.96 19.13 7.32
N MET A 261 9.83 18.76 6.73
CA MET A 261 9.77 18.03 5.46
C MET A 261 8.57 18.47 4.64
N PHE A 262 8.73 18.56 3.33
CA PHE A 262 7.65 18.58 2.34
C PHE A 262 7.69 17.27 1.57
N PHE A 263 6.56 16.60 1.46
CA PHE A 263 6.41 15.36 0.68
C PHE A 263 5.46 15.58 -0.48
N VAL A 264 5.91 15.28 -1.69
CA VAL A 264 5.12 15.43 -2.91
C VAL A 264 5.35 14.28 -3.89
N VAL A 265 4.31 13.95 -4.67
CA VAL A 265 4.37 13.09 -5.83
C VAL A 265 4.18 13.97 -7.07
N PRO A 266 5.26 14.49 -7.68
CA PRO A 266 5.17 15.63 -8.59
C PRO A 266 4.62 15.28 -9.98
N ASN A 267 4.57 13.99 -10.36
CA ASN A 267 4.05 13.55 -11.65
C ASN A 267 2.97 12.50 -11.44
N PHE A 268 1.77 12.76 -11.99
CA PHE A 268 0.64 11.82 -11.97
C PHE A 268 0.37 11.26 -10.58
N GLN A 269 0.24 12.17 -9.65
CA GLN A 269 0.12 11.98 -8.20
C GLN A 269 -0.87 10.84 -7.83
N ASN A 270 -0.52 10.05 -6.84
CA ASN A 270 -1.39 9.07 -6.24
C ASN A 270 -2.08 9.69 -4.99
N PRO A 271 -3.43 9.91 -5.04
CA PRO A 271 -4.39 9.24 -5.91
C PRO A 271 -4.94 10.07 -7.08
N THR A 272 -4.59 11.35 -7.22
CA THR A 272 -5.33 12.28 -8.09
C THR A 272 -4.98 12.14 -9.58
N GLY A 273 -3.78 11.68 -9.92
CA GLY A 273 -3.27 11.72 -11.29
C GLY A 273 -2.78 13.11 -11.73
N GLU A 274 -2.85 14.12 -10.85
CA GLU A 274 -2.40 15.48 -11.18
C GLU A 274 -0.88 15.57 -11.26
N THR A 275 -0.40 16.60 -11.95
CA THR A 275 1.03 16.89 -12.10
C THR A 275 1.32 18.26 -11.51
N LEU A 276 2.32 18.34 -10.65
CA LEU A 276 2.81 19.61 -10.08
C LEU A 276 3.40 20.46 -11.21
N SER A 277 2.81 21.64 -11.47
CA SER A 277 3.25 22.55 -12.52
C SER A 277 4.67 23.06 -12.30
N PHE A 278 5.33 23.55 -13.34
CA PHE A 278 6.71 24.03 -13.25
C PHE A 278 6.82 25.18 -12.25
N GLU A 279 5.90 26.12 -12.31
CA GLU A 279 5.86 27.29 -11.42
C GLU A 279 5.66 26.88 -9.95
N ARG A 280 4.85 25.84 -9.71
CA ARG A 280 4.66 25.30 -8.36
C ARG A 280 5.86 24.52 -7.86
N ARG A 281 6.65 23.88 -8.74
CA ARG A 281 7.92 23.25 -8.37
C ARG A 281 8.90 24.28 -7.83
N GLU A 282 9.08 25.40 -8.54
CA GLU A 282 9.94 26.49 -8.09
C GLU A 282 9.44 27.13 -6.78
N ALA A 283 8.14 27.40 -6.69
CA ALA A 283 7.54 27.96 -5.49
C ALA A 283 7.67 27.04 -4.27
N LEU A 284 7.51 25.71 -4.45
CA LEU A 284 7.68 24.73 -3.38
C LEU A 284 9.12 24.71 -2.87
N LEU A 285 10.10 24.70 -3.78
CA LEU A 285 11.52 24.72 -3.42
C LEU A 285 11.88 26.00 -2.67
N ALA A 286 11.39 27.17 -3.12
CA ALA A 286 11.59 28.44 -2.43
C ALA A 286 10.95 28.43 -1.02
N LEU A 287 9.74 27.88 -0.89
CA LEU A 287 9.06 27.76 0.40
C LEU A 287 9.82 26.82 1.34
N ALA A 288 10.28 25.67 0.85
CA ALA A 288 11.06 24.72 1.64
C ALA A 288 12.38 25.34 2.13
N ALA A 289 13.12 26.00 1.24
CA ALA A 289 14.36 26.70 1.57
C ALA A 289 14.15 27.77 2.65
N SER A 290 13.05 28.52 2.59
CA SER A 290 12.75 29.56 3.59
C SER A 290 12.51 29.01 5.01
N HIS A 291 12.23 27.72 5.12
CA HIS A 291 12.03 27.00 6.39
C HIS A 291 13.18 26.07 6.77
N ASP A 292 14.25 25.98 5.96
CA ASP A 292 15.33 24.99 6.14
C ASP A 292 14.76 23.55 6.20
N ALA A 293 13.82 23.25 5.30
CA ALA A 293 13.11 22.00 5.23
C ALA A 293 13.54 21.20 3.99
N VAL A 294 13.61 19.87 4.13
CA VAL A 294 13.86 18.98 3.00
C VAL A 294 12.60 18.77 2.16
N VAL A 295 12.77 18.67 0.86
CA VAL A 295 11.71 18.18 -0.06
C VAL A 295 11.97 16.71 -0.36
N VAL A 296 11.03 15.84 -0.05
CA VAL A 296 11.01 14.45 -0.47
C VAL A 296 10.10 14.34 -1.71
N GLU A 297 10.73 14.09 -2.84
CA GLU A 297 10.10 13.91 -4.14
C GLU A 297 9.95 12.43 -4.42
N ASP A 298 8.74 11.87 -4.36
CA ASP A 298 8.44 10.48 -4.75
C ASP A 298 7.91 10.46 -6.20
N ASP A 299 8.73 10.01 -7.16
CA ASP A 299 8.43 10.12 -8.59
C ASP A 299 8.36 8.75 -9.31
N PRO A 300 7.39 7.89 -8.94
CA PRO A 300 7.28 6.56 -9.55
C PRO A 300 6.66 6.56 -10.95
N TYR A 301 6.04 7.67 -11.39
CA TYR A 301 5.21 7.70 -12.60
C TYR A 301 5.75 8.58 -13.72
N ALA A 302 6.83 9.35 -13.55
CA ALA A 302 7.33 10.28 -14.57
C ALA A 302 7.49 9.64 -15.95
N ALA A 303 8.06 8.44 -16.02
CA ALA A 303 8.24 7.71 -17.27
C ALA A 303 6.93 7.31 -17.97
N LEU A 304 5.78 7.38 -17.26
CA LEU A 304 4.45 7.03 -17.78
C LEU A 304 3.64 8.27 -18.18
N ARG A 305 4.28 9.25 -18.80
CA ARG A 305 3.61 10.37 -19.44
C ARG A 305 3.12 9.95 -20.83
N TYR A 306 1.84 10.19 -21.10
CA TYR A 306 1.20 9.82 -22.38
C TYR A 306 0.96 11.01 -23.28
N ARG A 307 0.84 12.22 -22.70
CA ARG A 307 0.58 13.49 -23.39
C ARG A 307 1.36 14.62 -22.73
N GLY A 308 1.63 15.67 -23.55
CA GLY A 308 2.40 16.84 -23.12
C GLY A 308 3.88 16.54 -22.93
N ASP A 309 4.62 17.55 -22.48
CA ASP A 309 6.07 17.53 -22.33
C ASP A 309 6.47 17.10 -20.90
N ASP A 310 7.63 16.46 -20.81
CA ASP A 310 8.21 16.10 -19.51
C ASP A 310 8.67 17.35 -18.76
N LEU A 311 8.42 17.38 -17.45
CA LEU A 311 8.88 18.43 -16.55
C LEU A 311 10.17 17.99 -15.83
N PRO A 312 11.10 18.90 -15.57
CA PRO A 312 12.32 18.59 -14.82
C PRO A 312 11.95 18.16 -13.38
N PRO A 313 12.60 17.14 -12.81
CA PRO A 313 12.38 16.79 -11.41
C PRO A 313 12.79 17.93 -10.47
N LEU A 314 12.22 18.00 -9.28
CA LEU A 314 12.59 19.02 -8.28
C LEU A 314 14.09 18.98 -7.96
N ALA A 315 14.67 17.79 -7.90
CA ALA A 315 16.11 17.62 -7.69
C ALA A 315 17.00 18.27 -8.77
N ALA A 316 16.47 18.56 -9.97
CA ALA A 316 17.20 19.23 -11.05
C ALA A 316 17.13 20.76 -10.96
N LEU A 317 16.15 21.33 -10.23
CA LEU A 317 15.90 22.77 -10.19
C LEU A 317 16.78 23.50 -9.16
N GLY A 318 17.23 22.81 -8.09
CA GLY A 318 17.99 23.42 -7.00
C GLY A 318 17.14 24.27 -6.06
N GLY A 319 17.80 25.10 -5.26
CA GLY A 319 17.11 26.04 -4.35
C GLY A 319 16.78 25.50 -2.96
N ALA A 320 16.58 24.20 -2.79
CA ALA A 320 16.39 23.52 -1.51
C ALA A 320 17.08 22.16 -1.51
N GLU A 321 17.20 21.54 -0.33
CA GLU A 321 17.60 20.14 -0.23
C GLU A 321 16.49 19.23 -0.72
N VAL A 322 16.79 18.38 -1.71
CA VAL A 322 15.84 17.43 -2.29
C VAL A 322 16.35 15.99 -2.09
N VAL A 323 15.48 15.13 -1.59
CA VAL A 323 15.62 13.68 -1.58
C VAL A 323 14.69 13.13 -2.66
N SER A 324 15.27 12.72 -3.79
CA SER A 324 14.50 12.18 -4.91
C SER A 324 14.40 10.66 -4.79
N ILE A 325 13.17 10.16 -4.79
CA ILE A 325 12.83 8.73 -4.65
C ILE A 325 12.27 8.23 -5.97
N GLY A 326 12.77 7.07 -6.41
CA GLY A 326 12.25 6.40 -7.58
C GLY A 326 12.08 4.89 -7.36
N THR A 327 11.42 4.24 -8.29
CA THR A 327 11.17 2.80 -8.21
C THR A 327 10.96 2.17 -9.58
N PHE A 328 11.39 0.94 -9.75
CA PHE A 328 11.06 0.12 -10.92
C PHE A 328 9.66 -0.52 -10.85
N SER A 329 8.93 -0.31 -9.75
CA SER A 329 7.63 -0.98 -9.52
C SER A 329 6.53 -0.57 -10.52
N LYS A 330 6.62 0.58 -11.19
CA LYS A 330 5.58 1.05 -12.12
C LYS A 330 5.95 0.86 -13.58
N THR A 331 7.24 0.72 -13.85
CA THR A 331 7.81 0.63 -15.19
C THR A 331 8.46 -0.73 -15.51
N PHE A 332 8.57 -1.60 -14.50
CA PHE A 332 9.19 -2.92 -14.65
C PHE A 332 8.42 -3.96 -13.81
N LEU A 333 9.08 -4.65 -12.88
CA LEU A 333 8.52 -5.75 -12.09
C LEU A 333 8.35 -5.34 -10.62
N PRO A 334 7.13 -5.02 -10.16
CA PRO A 334 6.90 -4.58 -8.78
C PRO A 334 7.29 -5.65 -7.74
N GLY A 335 7.20 -6.93 -8.07
CA GLY A 335 7.54 -8.05 -7.20
C GLY A 335 9.03 -8.13 -6.84
N LEU A 336 9.92 -7.53 -7.63
CA LEU A 336 11.36 -7.49 -7.32
C LEU A 336 11.71 -6.56 -6.17
N ARG A 337 10.82 -5.64 -5.81
CA ARG A 337 11.03 -4.71 -4.71
C ARG A 337 12.33 -3.90 -4.86
N VAL A 338 12.57 -3.29 -6.02
CA VAL A 338 13.72 -2.43 -6.27
C VAL A 338 13.28 -0.98 -6.48
N GLY A 339 13.83 -0.09 -5.66
CA GLY A 339 13.70 1.35 -5.76
C GLY A 339 15.04 2.01 -5.44
N TRP A 340 15.07 3.32 -5.38
CA TRP A 340 16.29 4.08 -5.08
C TRP A 340 15.99 5.43 -4.45
N VAL A 341 17.02 5.97 -3.83
CA VAL A 341 17.11 7.36 -3.38
C VAL A 341 18.26 8.03 -4.11
N ILE A 342 18.07 9.27 -4.53
CA ILE A 342 19.13 10.18 -4.96
C ILE A 342 19.13 11.38 -4.02
N ALA A 343 20.26 11.64 -3.38
CA ALA A 343 20.41 12.76 -2.44
C ALA A 343 21.91 13.12 -2.29
N HIS A 344 22.19 14.18 -1.53
CA HIS A 344 23.55 14.51 -1.15
C HIS A 344 24.25 13.31 -0.49
N THR A 345 25.55 13.13 -0.74
CA THR A 345 26.33 11.95 -0.28
C THR A 345 26.30 11.76 1.23
N ASP A 346 26.28 12.83 2.02
CA ASP A 346 26.15 12.75 3.48
C ASP A 346 24.78 12.20 3.92
N VAL A 347 23.71 12.51 3.17
CA VAL A 347 22.36 11.97 3.39
C VAL A 347 22.36 10.49 3.05
N ILE A 348 22.93 10.12 1.90
CA ILE A 348 23.09 8.72 1.49
C ILE A 348 23.84 7.92 2.56
N ALA A 349 24.95 8.45 3.08
CA ALA A 349 25.70 7.79 4.14
C ALA A 349 24.89 7.61 5.44
N ARG A 350 24.02 8.55 5.80
CA ARG A 350 23.11 8.42 6.94
C ARG A 350 22.02 7.39 6.69
N MET A 351 21.42 7.42 5.50
CA MET A 351 20.40 6.45 5.09
C MET A 351 20.97 5.03 4.99
N SER A 352 22.21 4.87 4.48
CA SER A 352 22.91 3.58 4.43
C SER A 352 23.09 2.99 5.83
N ARG A 353 23.55 3.79 6.80
CA ARG A 353 23.63 3.33 8.21
C ARG A 353 22.27 2.91 8.79
N ALA A 354 21.21 3.64 8.49
CA ALA A 354 19.85 3.26 8.92
C ALA A 354 19.39 1.96 8.25
N LYS A 355 19.67 1.79 6.96
CA LYS A 355 19.32 0.61 6.16
C LYS A 355 20.04 -0.66 6.64
N GLN A 356 21.29 -0.55 7.12
CA GLN A 356 22.04 -1.69 7.67
C GLN A 356 21.30 -2.41 8.79
N THR A 357 20.50 -1.70 9.56
CA THR A 357 19.73 -2.28 10.67
C THR A 357 18.31 -2.70 10.27
N MET A 358 17.90 -2.43 9.02
CA MET A 358 16.58 -2.81 8.50
C MET A 358 16.63 -4.13 7.72
N ASP A 359 17.47 -4.18 6.69
CA ASP A 359 17.54 -5.32 5.76
C ASP A 359 18.97 -5.66 5.31
N SER A 360 19.97 -4.97 5.83
CA SER A 360 21.40 -5.06 5.45
C SER A 360 21.66 -4.66 3.99
N SER A 361 20.94 -5.21 3.04
CA SER A 361 21.02 -4.91 1.61
C SER A 361 19.71 -5.27 0.89
N THR A 362 19.40 -4.55 -0.17
CA THR A 362 18.32 -4.94 -1.09
C THR A 362 18.70 -6.22 -1.82
N GLY A 363 17.74 -7.11 -2.09
CA GLY A 363 17.98 -8.43 -2.68
C GLY A 363 18.85 -8.38 -3.93
N THR A 364 20.02 -9.03 -3.88
CA THR A 364 21.05 -8.98 -4.92
C THR A 364 20.54 -9.51 -6.27
N LEU A 365 19.84 -10.64 -6.27
CA LEU A 365 19.27 -11.21 -7.48
C LEU A 365 18.29 -10.24 -8.15
N ALA A 366 17.44 -9.58 -7.38
CA ALA A 366 16.47 -8.60 -7.89
C ALA A 366 17.17 -7.42 -8.57
N GLN A 367 18.22 -6.87 -7.96
CA GLN A 367 19.02 -5.80 -8.52
C GLN A 367 19.69 -6.23 -9.84
N ARG A 368 20.24 -7.44 -9.89
CA ARG A 368 20.93 -7.98 -11.07
C ARG A 368 19.98 -8.29 -12.23
N ILE A 369 18.74 -8.69 -11.95
CA ILE A 369 17.68 -8.82 -12.96
C ILE A 369 17.36 -7.45 -13.59
N VAL A 370 17.22 -6.41 -12.76
CA VAL A 370 17.02 -5.04 -13.26
C VAL A 370 18.21 -4.58 -14.10
N LEU A 371 19.43 -4.82 -13.61
CA LEU A 371 20.66 -4.44 -14.34
C LEU A 371 20.80 -5.19 -15.66
N GLU A 372 20.47 -6.49 -15.71
CA GLU A 372 20.48 -7.27 -16.94
C GLU A 372 19.50 -6.73 -17.98
N PHE A 373 18.30 -6.31 -17.54
CA PHE A 373 17.33 -5.67 -18.41
C PHE A 373 17.89 -4.39 -19.06
N HIS A 374 18.55 -3.53 -18.27
CA HIS A 374 19.20 -2.32 -18.80
C HIS A 374 20.37 -2.63 -19.72
N ARG A 375 21.21 -3.61 -19.38
CA ARG A 375 22.35 -4.04 -20.23
C ARG A 375 21.93 -4.53 -21.59
N ARG A 376 20.74 -5.06 -21.74
CA ARG A 376 20.19 -5.46 -23.04
C ARG A 376 19.76 -4.29 -23.93
N GLY A 377 19.78 -3.07 -23.41
CA GLY A 377 19.45 -1.85 -24.15
C GLY A 377 17.99 -1.70 -24.55
N GLY A 378 17.08 -2.48 -23.95
CA GLY A 378 15.66 -2.47 -24.30
C GLY A 378 14.78 -1.55 -23.44
N ALA A 379 15.34 -0.80 -22.50
CA ALA A 379 14.59 -0.01 -21.52
C ALA A 379 13.69 1.05 -22.19
N ASP A 380 14.20 1.85 -23.11
CA ASP A 380 13.42 2.91 -23.79
C ASP A 380 12.30 2.33 -24.65
N ALA A 381 12.59 1.27 -25.39
CA ALA A 381 11.57 0.58 -26.20
C ALA A 381 10.47 -0.04 -25.31
N HIS A 382 10.85 -0.56 -24.15
CA HIS A 382 9.89 -1.07 -23.16
C HIS A 382 9.01 0.05 -22.60
N ILE A 383 9.59 1.18 -22.19
CA ILE A 383 8.83 2.36 -21.74
C ILE A 383 7.89 2.85 -22.85
N GLY A 384 8.35 2.87 -24.10
CA GLY A 384 7.49 3.20 -25.24
C GLY A 384 6.26 2.29 -25.36
N ARG A 385 6.45 0.95 -25.23
CA ARG A 385 5.34 -0.02 -25.20
C ARG A 385 4.39 0.19 -24.01
N LEU A 386 4.92 0.46 -22.82
CA LEU A 386 4.11 0.76 -21.65
C LEU A 386 3.29 2.03 -21.83
N ARG A 387 3.90 3.10 -22.36
CA ARG A 387 3.19 4.36 -22.66
C ARG A 387 2.04 4.13 -23.63
N GLN A 388 2.26 3.34 -24.69
CA GLN A 388 1.20 3.00 -25.64
C GLN A 388 0.07 2.20 -24.98
N LEU A 389 0.41 1.13 -24.24
CA LEU A 389 -0.56 0.27 -23.53
C LEU A 389 -1.44 1.09 -22.57
N TYR A 390 -0.82 1.89 -21.71
CA TYR A 390 -1.56 2.65 -20.70
C TYR A 390 -2.27 3.86 -21.28
N ARG A 391 -1.77 4.45 -22.36
CA ARG A 391 -2.50 5.49 -23.12
C ARG A 391 -3.81 4.92 -23.67
N GLU A 392 -3.79 3.73 -24.27
CA GLU A 392 -4.99 3.06 -24.76
C GLU A 392 -6.00 2.82 -23.65
N LYS A 393 -5.56 2.28 -22.49
CA LYS A 393 -6.41 2.09 -21.31
C LYS A 393 -6.99 3.42 -20.81
N GLN A 394 -6.19 4.48 -20.77
CA GLN A 394 -6.64 5.80 -20.34
C GLN A 394 -7.69 6.39 -21.29
N ASP A 395 -7.46 6.30 -22.61
CA ASP A 395 -8.41 6.78 -23.62
C ASP A 395 -9.72 6.01 -23.55
N ARG A 396 -9.64 4.68 -23.32
CA ARG A 396 -10.83 3.84 -23.13
C ARG A 396 -11.59 4.23 -21.86
N ALA A 397 -10.90 4.44 -20.75
CA ALA A 397 -11.53 4.86 -19.50
C ALA A 397 -12.20 6.22 -19.63
N ARG A 398 -11.54 7.20 -20.27
CA ARG A 398 -12.10 8.52 -20.55
C ARG A 398 -13.39 8.42 -21.36
N ALA A 399 -13.39 7.64 -22.45
CA ALA A 399 -14.57 7.43 -23.28
C ALA A 399 -15.71 6.74 -22.51
N ALA A 400 -15.39 5.70 -21.72
CA ALA A 400 -16.37 4.98 -20.92
C ALA A 400 -17.00 5.86 -19.82
N LEU A 401 -16.17 6.60 -19.06
CA LEU A 401 -16.65 7.53 -18.04
C LEU A 401 -17.57 8.60 -18.66
N ALA A 402 -17.16 9.21 -19.78
CA ALA A 402 -17.96 10.22 -20.47
C ALA A 402 -19.32 9.65 -20.98
N ARG A 403 -19.33 8.43 -21.49
CA ARG A 403 -20.54 7.78 -22.00
C ARG A 403 -21.51 7.36 -20.90
N GLU A 404 -20.99 6.70 -19.87
CA GLU A 404 -21.83 6.05 -18.86
C GLU A 404 -22.22 6.99 -17.71
N LEU A 405 -21.36 7.96 -17.36
CA LEU A 405 -21.59 8.82 -16.20
C LEU A 405 -22.11 10.22 -16.57
N ALA A 406 -22.39 10.49 -17.86
CA ALA A 406 -23.01 11.74 -18.29
C ALA A 406 -24.36 11.96 -17.56
N GLY A 407 -24.58 13.20 -17.07
CA GLY A 407 -25.82 13.59 -16.41
C GLY A 407 -26.02 13.10 -14.98
N THR A 408 -25.05 12.34 -14.41
CA THR A 408 -25.14 11.84 -13.02
C THR A 408 -24.68 12.85 -11.96
N GLY A 409 -24.03 13.94 -12.38
CA GLY A 409 -23.36 14.87 -11.46
C GLY A 409 -22.00 14.36 -10.95
N ILE A 410 -21.55 13.17 -11.38
CA ILE A 410 -20.19 12.67 -11.14
C ILE A 410 -19.21 13.43 -12.04
N ALA A 411 -18.09 13.85 -11.47
CA ALA A 411 -17.03 14.55 -12.19
C ALA A 411 -15.69 13.84 -11.98
N TRP A 412 -14.77 13.98 -12.93
CA TRP A 412 -13.41 13.44 -12.84
C TRP A 412 -12.42 14.40 -13.51
N ASN A 413 -11.16 14.27 -13.16
CA ASN A 413 -10.08 14.98 -13.83
C ASN A 413 -9.61 14.26 -15.10
N ASP A 414 -8.73 14.88 -15.86
CA ASP A 414 -8.19 14.33 -17.11
C ASP A 414 -6.64 14.33 -17.10
N PRO A 415 -6.00 13.34 -16.44
CA PRO A 415 -4.57 13.29 -16.30
C PRO A 415 -3.85 13.01 -17.63
N ASN A 416 -2.61 13.50 -17.76
CA ASN A 416 -1.78 13.31 -18.95
C ASN A 416 -0.87 12.06 -18.90
N GLY A 417 -1.03 11.22 -17.86
CA GLY A 417 -0.21 10.03 -17.64
C GLY A 417 -0.60 9.29 -16.36
N GLY A 418 0.27 8.40 -15.91
CA GLY A 418 0.08 7.65 -14.68
C GLY A 418 -1.07 6.63 -14.75
N PHE A 419 -1.62 6.29 -13.62
CA PHE A 419 -2.60 5.20 -13.51
C PHE A 419 -3.99 5.66 -13.06
N TYR A 420 -4.17 6.91 -12.62
CA TYR A 420 -5.32 7.28 -11.81
C TYR A 420 -6.14 8.40 -12.39
N PHE A 421 -7.46 8.26 -12.25
CA PHE A 421 -8.42 9.35 -12.27
C PHE A 421 -8.92 9.59 -10.85
N TRP A 422 -9.13 10.85 -10.49
CA TRP A 422 -9.80 11.24 -9.28
C TRP A 422 -11.25 11.57 -9.57
N VAL A 423 -12.14 10.71 -9.08
CA VAL A 423 -13.57 10.82 -9.34
C VAL A 423 -14.26 11.45 -8.15
N ARG A 424 -15.05 12.49 -8.40
CA ARG A 424 -15.84 13.23 -7.40
C ARG A 424 -17.31 12.92 -7.59
N LEU A 425 -17.97 12.52 -6.53
CA LEU A 425 -19.40 12.21 -6.45
C LEU A 425 -20.21 13.46 -6.11
N PRO A 426 -21.50 13.49 -6.41
CA PRO A 426 -22.44 14.46 -5.87
C PRO A 426 -22.35 14.49 -4.32
N ARG A 427 -22.54 15.67 -3.71
CA ARG A 427 -22.31 15.89 -2.27
C ARG A 427 -23.12 14.97 -1.35
N HIS A 428 -24.25 14.46 -1.80
CA HIS A 428 -25.11 13.55 -1.03
C HIS A 428 -24.69 12.08 -1.11
N VAL A 429 -23.74 11.72 -1.98
CA VAL A 429 -23.26 10.35 -2.17
C VAL A 429 -21.91 10.15 -1.53
N ARG A 430 -21.80 9.17 -0.63
CA ARG A 430 -20.53 8.79 0.03
C ARG A 430 -19.85 7.67 -0.73
N ALA A 431 -18.54 7.81 -0.96
CA ALA A 431 -17.78 6.82 -1.72
C ALA A 431 -17.75 5.43 -1.07
N ARG A 432 -17.77 5.35 0.27
CA ARG A 432 -17.85 4.04 0.97
C ARG A 432 -19.20 3.36 0.71
N ALA A 433 -20.30 4.09 0.83
CA ALA A 433 -21.62 3.53 0.54
C ALA A 433 -21.73 3.08 -0.94
N LEU A 434 -21.14 3.86 -1.86
CA LEU A 434 -21.09 3.45 -3.27
C LEU A 434 -20.20 2.20 -3.45
N LEU A 435 -19.08 2.06 -2.71
CA LEU A 435 -18.22 0.88 -2.79
C LEU A 435 -18.96 -0.39 -2.38
N ASP A 436 -19.77 -0.34 -1.33
CA ASP A 436 -20.53 -1.51 -0.85
C ASP A 436 -21.46 -2.03 -1.96
N VAL A 437 -22.24 -1.15 -2.60
CA VAL A 437 -23.12 -1.50 -3.73
C VAL A 437 -22.31 -1.89 -4.97
N ALA A 438 -21.17 -1.22 -5.22
CA ALA A 438 -20.30 -1.53 -6.35
C ALA A 438 -19.69 -2.94 -6.26
N LEU A 439 -19.32 -3.40 -5.06
CA LEU A 439 -18.85 -4.76 -4.84
C LEU A 439 -19.94 -5.80 -5.17
N GLU A 440 -21.21 -5.51 -4.89
CA GLU A 440 -22.33 -6.37 -5.30
C GLU A 440 -22.50 -6.41 -6.83
N GLU A 441 -22.25 -5.30 -7.53
CA GLU A 441 -22.23 -5.22 -8.99
C GLU A 441 -20.95 -5.79 -9.63
N GLY A 442 -19.96 -6.22 -8.81
CA GLY A 442 -18.69 -6.77 -9.28
C GLY A 442 -17.74 -5.70 -9.81
N VAL A 443 -17.68 -4.54 -9.17
CA VAL A 443 -16.67 -3.50 -9.44
C VAL A 443 -16.13 -2.94 -8.13
N ALA A 444 -14.83 -2.62 -8.10
CA ALA A 444 -14.14 -2.12 -6.92
C ALA A 444 -13.25 -0.91 -7.22
N PHE A 445 -13.17 0.03 -6.29
CA PHE A 445 -12.31 1.21 -6.31
C PHE A 445 -11.83 1.53 -4.89
N VAL A 446 -10.98 2.54 -4.70
CA VAL A 446 -10.55 2.95 -3.34
C VAL A 446 -11.22 4.27 -2.98
N PRO A 447 -12.04 4.32 -1.91
CA PRO A 447 -12.66 5.54 -1.41
C PRO A 447 -11.64 6.62 -1.05
N GLY A 448 -12.03 7.88 -1.20
CA GLY A 448 -11.14 9.03 -1.07
C GLY A 448 -10.62 9.27 0.34
N ASP A 449 -11.39 8.92 1.36
CA ASP A 449 -10.98 9.03 2.77
C ASP A 449 -9.82 8.09 3.15
N ALA A 450 -9.48 7.12 2.30
CA ALA A 450 -8.26 6.31 2.43
C ALA A 450 -6.96 7.12 2.19
N PHE A 451 -7.05 8.30 1.61
CA PHE A 451 -5.91 9.11 1.17
C PHE A 451 -5.74 10.41 1.96
N ALA A 452 -6.35 10.50 3.12
CA ALA A 452 -6.25 11.65 4.02
C ALA A 452 -6.23 11.20 5.49
N ILE A 453 -5.80 12.10 6.36
CA ILE A 453 -5.86 11.92 7.81
C ILE A 453 -7.07 12.66 8.36
N ASP A 454 -7.13 13.98 8.13
CA ASP A 454 -8.17 14.87 8.68
C ASP A 454 -9.04 15.51 7.59
N ALA A 455 -8.55 15.59 6.34
CA ALA A 455 -9.29 16.23 5.25
C ALA A 455 -10.46 15.36 4.77
N ASP A 456 -11.59 16.00 4.44
CA ASP A 456 -12.81 15.31 3.96
C ASP A 456 -12.72 15.03 2.45
N HIS A 457 -12.47 13.77 2.11
CA HIS A 457 -12.55 13.25 0.75
C HIS A 457 -13.61 12.14 0.62
N THR A 458 -14.58 12.10 1.54
CA THR A 458 -15.62 11.06 1.61
C THR A 458 -16.56 11.02 0.40
N THR A 459 -16.58 12.09 -0.42
CA THR A 459 -17.36 12.18 -1.67
C THR A 459 -16.49 11.99 -2.92
N ALA A 460 -15.32 11.40 -2.79
CA ALA A 460 -14.44 11.12 -3.91
C ALA A 460 -13.85 9.70 -3.82
N PHE A 461 -13.29 9.23 -4.92
CA PHE A 461 -12.58 7.95 -4.96
C PHE A 461 -11.49 7.92 -6.03
N ARG A 462 -10.49 7.06 -5.83
CA ARG A 462 -9.47 6.77 -6.83
C ARG A 462 -9.95 5.70 -7.79
N PHE A 463 -9.89 5.99 -9.08
CA PHE A 463 -10.17 5.08 -10.17
C PHE A 463 -8.87 4.75 -10.91
N SER A 464 -8.38 3.52 -10.81
CA SER A 464 -7.14 3.06 -11.42
C SER A 464 -7.39 2.29 -12.71
N ILE A 465 -6.70 2.70 -13.80
CA ILE A 465 -6.76 2.01 -15.10
C ILE A 465 -5.69 0.93 -15.23
N SER A 466 -4.82 0.76 -14.24
CA SER A 466 -3.60 -0.03 -14.42
C SER A 466 -3.87 -1.53 -14.61
N ALA A 467 -4.75 -2.11 -13.81
CA ALA A 467 -4.96 -3.57 -13.78
C ALA A 467 -5.90 -4.11 -14.88
N PRO A 468 -7.11 -3.53 -15.11
CA PRO A 468 -8.07 -4.13 -16.04
C PRO A 468 -7.62 -3.99 -17.51
N THR A 469 -8.06 -4.94 -18.36
CA THR A 469 -7.94 -4.83 -19.82
C THR A 469 -8.89 -3.75 -20.37
N PRO A 470 -8.67 -3.22 -21.59
CA PRO A 470 -9.56 -2.21 -22.18
C PRO A 470 -11.05 -2.60 -22.16
N ASP A 471 -11.38 -3.84 -22.52
CA ASP A 471 -12.79 -4.30 -22.52
C ASP A 471 -13.36 -4.41 -21.10
N ARG A 472 -12.52 -4.78 -20.13
CA ARG A 472 -12.92 -4.81 -18.71
C ARG A 472 -13.11 -3.41 -18.14
N ILE A 473 -12.44 -2.39 -18.67
CA ILE A 473 -12.68 -0.99 -18.29
C ILE A 473 -14.10 -0.59 -18.64
N ASP A 474 -14.57 -0.84 -19.88
CA ASP A 474 -15.93 -0.53 -20.28
C ASP A 474 -16.96 -1.24 -19.41
N GLU A 475 -16.77 -2.53 -19.16
CA GLU A 475 -17.66 -3.32 -18.31
C GLU A 475 -17.69 -2.78 -16.88
N GLY A 476 -16.54 -2.48 -16.31
CA GLY A 476 -16.44 -1.95 -14.96
C GLY A 476 -17.12 -0.59 -14.80
N VAL A 477 -17.00 0.30 -15.79
CA VAL A 477 -17.72 1.61 -15.75
C VAL A 477 -19.22 1.43 -15.87
N ARG A 478 -19.71 0.49 -16.70
CA ARG A 478 -21.15 0.15 -16.73
C ARG A 478 -21.64 -0.39 -15.39
N ARG A 479 -20.86 -1.26 -14.72
CA ARG A 479 -21.18 -1.78 -13.39
C ARG A 479 -21.20 -0.65 -12.34
N LEU A 480 -20.23 0.26 -12.42
CA LEU A 480 -20.18 1.44 -11.55
C LEU A 480 -21.42 2.32 -11.74
N ARG A 481 -21.88 2.52 -12.97
CA ARG A 481 -23.12 3.26 -13.27
C ARG A 481 -24.34 2.58 -12.63
N ARG A 482 -24.50 1.26 -12.78
CA ARG A 482 -25.60 0.52 -12.13
C ARG A 482 -25.55 0.64 -10.61
N ALA A 483 -24.36 0.53 -10.01
CA ALA A 483 -24.19 0.72 -8.58
C ALA A 483 -24.60 2.12 -8.11
N PHE A 484 -24.24 3.15 -8.89
CA PHE A 484 -24.63 4.52 -8.61
C PHE A 484 -26.15 4.71 -8.71
N ASP A 485 -26.79 4.20 -9.77
CA ASP A 485 -28.23 4.31 -9.98
C ASP A 485 -29.07 3.58 -8.90
N ARG A 486 -28.49 2.56 -8.25
CA ARG A 486 -29.12 1.86 -7.11
C ARG A 486 -29.00 2.64 -5.79
N LEU A 487 -28.05 3.54 -5.68
CA LEU A 487 -27.78 4.30 -4.46
C LEU A 487 -28.39 5.71 -4.50
N ALA A 488 -28.51 6.30 -5.70
CA ALA A 488 -29.05 7.64 -5.93
C ALA A 488 -30.58 7.64 -5.97
#